data_9d3a4e9abe1a62c9ce13aae0e0c4457d
#
_entry.id   9d3a4e9abe1a62c9ce13aae0e0c4457d
#
_cell.length_a   1.000
_cell.length_b   1.000
_cell.length_c   1.000
_cell.angle_alpha   90.00
_cell.angle_beta   90.00
_cell.angle_gamma   90.00
#
_symmetry.space_group_name_H-M   'P 1'
#
loop_
_entity.id
_entity.type
_entity.pdbx_description
1 polymer ?
#
loop_
_entity_poly.entity_id
_entity_poly.type
_entity_poly.pdbx_seq_one_letter_code
_entity_poly.pdbx_strand_id
1 'polypeptide(L)'
;SLQRALRLDPNNPEYLNSKAMLYSYKASQYERQSQQAAEANSEELSLYRQLVTLRPAWPLYWAGLINIKYRLWEVDEEMQEALRNAARLGPLFKSNQKIILRAGFHGWPFLDIETREAVNDILQRAMQIQPEQIIKQSIEQGFSSRLQPYLEDDEELMKVYERELRR
;
A
#
# COMPACT_ATOMS: atom_id res chain seq x y z
N SER A 1 5.27 -17.77 -22.81
CA SER A 1 5.44 -17.66 -21.36
C SER A 1 6.02 -16.28 -21.01
N LEU A 2 5.82 -15.80 -19.78
CA LEU A 2 6.36 -14.53 -19.27
C LEU A 2 7.90 -14.45 -19.43
N GLN A 3 8.61 -15.56 -19.17
CA GLN A 3 10.06 -15.63 -19.37
C GLN A 3 10.49 -15.39 -20.83
N ARG A 4 9.70 -15.88 -21.79
CA ARG A 4 9.98 -15.63 -23.23
C ARG A 4 9.71 -14.17 -23.59
N ALA A 5 8.66 -13.58 -23.06
CA ALA A 5 8.32 -12.16 -23.26
C ALA A 5 9.40 -11.24 -22.71
N LEU A 6 9.89 -11.48 -21.48
CA LEU A 6 10.99 -10.73 -20.86
C LEU A 6 12.36 -10.88 -21.60
N ARG A 7 12.58 -11.99 -22.32
CA ARG A 7 13.77 -12.11 -23.17
C ARG A 7 13.71 -11.23 -24.41
N LEU A 8 12.50 -10.97 -24.93
CA LEU A 8 12.29 -10.15 -26.11
C LEU A 8 12.23 -8.65 -25.77
N ASP A 9 11.68 -8.32 -24.62
CA ASP A 9 11.57 -6.96 -24.09
C ASP A 9 11.80 -6.95 -22.56
N PRO A 10 13.06 -6.94 -22.09
CA PRO A 10 13.40 -7.08 -20.68
C PRO A 10 12.95 -5.90 -19.82
N ASN A 11 12.67 -4.76 -20.42
CA ASN A 11 12.25 -3.55 -19.73
C ASN A 11 10.75 -3.24 -19.91
N ASN A 12 9.97 -4.18 -20.43
CA ASN A 12 8.52 -4.00 -20.57
C ASN A 12 7.86 -3.95 -19.17
N PRO A 13 7.27 -2.80 -18.78
CA PRO A 13 6.73 -2.64 -17.43
C PRO A 13 5.60 -3.61 -17.10
N GLU A 14 4.77 -4.00 -18.08
CA GLU A 14 3.68 -4.95 -17.87
C GLU A 14 4.21 -6.35 -17.52
N TYR A 15 5.28 -6.77 -18.19
CA TYR A 15 5.92 -8.05 -17.91
C TYR A 15 6.69 -8.04 -16.60
N LEU A 16 7.36 -6.91 -16.26
CA LEU A 16 8.03 -6.75 -14.98
C LEU A 16 7.02 -6.73 -13.82
N ASN A 17 5.90 -6.04 -13.98
CA ASN A 17 4.82 -6.06 -12.98
C ASN A 17 4.24 -7.46 -12.79
N SER A 18 3.98 -8.19 -13.87
CA SER A 18 3.52 -9.58 -13.80
C SER A 18 4.52 -10.48 -13.07
N LYS A 19 5.82 -10.26 -13.30
CA LYS A 19 6.90 -10.97 -12.61
C LYS A 19 6.94 -10.62 -11.13
N ALA A 20 6.77 -9.35 -10.76
CA ALA A 20 6.70 -8.92 -9.36
C ALA A 20 5.53 -9.58 -8.63
N MET A 21 4.35 -9.63 -9.24
CA MET A 21 3.18 -10.33 -8.69
C MET A 21 3.42 -11.84 -8.50
N LEU A 22 4.14 -12.50 -9.42
CA LEU A 22 4.52 -13.91 -9.24
C LEU A 22 5.46 -14.12 -8.06
N TYR A 23 6.41 -13.21 -7.82
CA TYR A 23 7.29 -13.29 -6.64
C TYR A 23 6.52 -13.01 -5.34
N SER A 24 5.57 -12.07 -5.36
CA SER A 24 4.67 -11.83 -4.23
C SER A 24 3.88 -13.10 -3.87
N TYR A 25 3.29 -13.74 -4.86
CA TYR A 25 2.60 -15.02 -4.67
C TYR A 25 3.55 -16.11 -4.18
N LYS A 26 4.73 -16.23 -4.77
CA LYS A 26 5.74 -17.20 -4.36
C LYS A 26 6.14 -17.00 -2.90
N ALA A 27 6.41 -15.78 -2.48
CA ALA A 27 6.74 -15.47 -1.09
C ALA A 27 5.63 -15.88 -0.11
N SER A 28 4.35 -15.74 -0.50
CA SER A 28 3.21 -16.12 0.33
C SER A 28 3.04 -17.64 0.54
N GLN A 29 3.70 -18.47 -0.29
CA GLN A 29 3.66 -19.93 -0.18
C GLN A 29 4.69 -20.50 0.81
N TYR A 30 5.61 -19.68 1.29
CA TYR A 30 6.66 -20.08 2.23
C TYR A 30 6.43 -19.47 3.61
N GLU A 31 7.03 -20.07 4.63
CA GLU A 31 7.10 -19.47 5.96
C GLU A 31 7.78 -18.09 5.87
N ARG A 32 7.24 -17.12 6.59
CA ARG A 32 7.63 -15.70 6.49
C ARG A 32 9.13 -15.47 6.69
N GLN A 33 9.78 -16.26 7.55
CA GLN A 33 11.19 -16.16 7.90
C GLN A 33 12.09 -17.13 7.11
N SER A 34 11.52 -17.86 6.14
CA SER A 34 12.31 -18.79 5.33
C SER A 34 13.23 -18.05 4.34
N GLN A 35 14.32 -18.70 3.97
CA GLN A 35 15.23 -18.21 2.93
C GLN A 35 14.50 -18.00 1.61
N GLN A 36 13.61 -18.93 1.24
CA GLN A 36 12.82 -18.85 0.01
C GLN A 36 11.90 -17.62 -0.02
N ALA A 37 11.26 -17.27 1.12
CA ALA A 37 10.46 -16.06 1.22
C ALA A 37 11.33 -14.81 1.11
N ALA A 38 12.50 -14.80 1.76
CA ALA A 38 13.46 -13.69 1.69
C ALA A 38 13.98 -13.44 0.27
N GLU A 39 14.34 -14.50 -0.46
CA GLU A 39 14.76 -14.42 -1.86
C GLU A 39 13.64 -13.88 -2.76
N ALA A 40 12.41 -14.39 -2.61
CA ALA A 40 11.27 -13.93 -3.38
C ALA A 40 10.93 -12.46 -3.10
N ASN A 41 10.98 -12.03 -1.84
CA ASN A 41 10.76 -10.63 -1.45
C ASN A 41 11.84 -9.69 -2.00
N SER A 42 13.11 -10.13 -2.01
CA SER A 42 14.22 -9.36 -2.59
C SER A 42 14.04 -9.13 -4.09
N GLU A 43 13.64 -10.16 -4.82
CA GLU A 43 13.34 -10.07 -6.26
C GLU A 43 12.14 -9.13 -6.52
N GLU A 44 11.06 -9.25 -5.74
CA GLU A 44 9.89 -8.37 -5.85
C GLU A 44 10.27 -6.91 -5.61
N LEU A 45 11.04 -6.63 -4.54
CA LEU A 45 11.51 -5.27 -4.23
C LEU A 45 12.33 -4.68 -5.37
N SER A 46 13.28 -5.45 -5.92
CA SER A 46 14.10 -5.05 -7.06
C SER A 46 13.25 -4.70 -8.28
N LEU A 47 12.21 -5.50 -8.57
CA LEU A 47 11.30 -5.26 -9.69
C LEU A 47 10.47 -3.99 -9.52
N TYR A 48 9.93 -3.72 -8.31
CA TYR A 48 9.19 -2.47 -8.09
C TYR A 48 10.09 -1.23 -8.13
N ARG A 49 11.33 -1.30 -7.68
CA ARG A 49 12.33 -0.23 -7.87
C ARG A 49 12.57 0.07 -9.35
N GLN A 50 12.69 -0.97 -10.16
CA GLN A 50 12.81 -0.82 -11.62
C GLN A 50 11.54 -0.22 -12.23
N LEU A 51 10.35 -0.68 -11.83
CA LEU A 51 9.07 -0.20 -12.34
C LEU A 51 8.81 1.28 -12.05
N VAL A 52 9.09 1.77 -10.83
CA VAL A 52 8.93 3.19 -10.49
C VAL A 52 9.94 4.07 -11.23
N THR A 53 11.12 3.53 -11.57
CA THR A 53 12.10 4.22 -12.41
C THR A 53 11.64 4.31 -13.87
N LEU A 54 11.08 3.24 -14.42
CA LEU A 54 10.61 3.18 -15.81
C LEU A 54 9.34 4.01 -16.05
N ARG A 55 8.42 3.99 -15.09
CA ARG A 55 7.14 4.72 -15.16
C ARG A 55 6.85 5.46 -13.83
N PRO A 56 7.56 6.53 -13.52
CA PRO A 56 7.45 7.23 -12.23
C PRO A 56 6.08 7.90 -12.01
N ALA A 57 5.33 8.15 -13.08
CA ALA A 57 3.99 8.72 -13.01
C ALA A 57 2.87 7.67 -12.78
N TRP A 58 3.22 6.37 -12.66
CA TRP A 58 2.24 5.30 -12.50
C TRP A 58 2.01 4.94 -11.03
N PRO A 59 0.86 5.33 -10.42
CA PRO A 59 0.67 5.23 -8.97
C PRO A 59 0.69 3.81 -8.44
N LEU A 60 0.26 2.82 -9.24
CA LEU A 60 0.20 1.43 -8.80
C LEU A 60 1.58 0.79 -8.60
N TYR A 61 2.62 1.29 -9.27
CA TYR A 61 3.98 0.79 -9.05
C TYR A 61 4.55 1.31 -7.72
N TRP A 62 4.25 2.56 -7.35
CA TRP A 62 4.54 3.08 -6.02
C TRP A 62 3.78 2.32 -4.94
N ALA A 63 2.50 1.98 -5.17
CA ALA A 63 1.72 1.14 -4.26
C ALA A 63 2.32 -0.27 -4.11
N GLY A 64 2.84 -0.86 -5.17
CA GLY A 64 3.57 -2.12 -5.12
C GLY A 64 4.83 -2.03 -4.26
N LEU A 65 5.61 -0.96 -4.44
CA LEU A 65 6.79 -0.69 -3.61
C LEU A 65 6.43 -0.51 -2.13
N ILE A 66 5.36 0.22 -1.82
CA ILE A 66 4.84 0.35 -0.45
C ILE A 66 4.49 -1.02 0.12
N ASN A 67 3.80 -1.86 -0.62
CA ASN A 67 3.37 -3.18 -0.16
C ASN A 67 4.54 -4.08 0.21
N ILE A 68 5.56 -4.18 -0.62
CA ILE A 68 6.71 -5.01 -0.32
C ILE A 68 7.51 -4.46 0.87
N LYS A 69 7.75 -3.16 0.96
CA LYS A 69 8.43 -2.54 2.09
C LYS A 69 7.64 -2.69 3.40
N TYR A 70 6.32 -2.57 3.36
CA TYR A 70 5.45 -2.85 4.51
C TYR A 70 5.60 -4.30 5.00
N ARG A 71 5.66 -5.30 4.11
CA ARG A 71 5.90 -6.71 4.50
C ARG A 71 7.27 -6.94 5.11
N LEU A 72 8.28 -6.17 4.67
CA LEU A 72 9.66 -6.22 5.17
C LEU A 72 9.86 -5.39 6.44
N TRP A 73 8.87 -4.65 6.91
CA TRP A 73 8.95 -3.72 8.05
C TRP A 73 9.97 -2.59 7.85
N GLU A 74 10.20 -2.20 6.61
CA GLU A 74 11.12 -1.12 6.24
C GLU A 74 10.37 0.21 6.15
N VAL A 75 10.54 1.07 7.15
CA VAL A 75 10.02 2.44 7.18
C VAL A 75 11.19 3.41 7.05
N ASP A 76 11.75 3.49 5.86
CA ASP A 76 12.88 4.34 5.48
C ASP A 76 12.43 5.47 4.53
N GLU A 77 13.39 6.27 4.03
CA GLU A 77 13.10 7.38 3.11
C GLU A 77 12.46 6.91 1.80
N GLU A 78 12.86 5.73 1.28
CA GLU A 78 12.25 5.16 0.07
C GLU A 78 10.77 4.83 0.29
N MET A 79 10.41 4.32 1.47
CA MET A 79 9.00 4.10 1.84
C MET A 79 8.23 5.41 1.91
N GLN A 80 8.80 6.45 2.50
CA GLN A 80 8.18 7.76 2.61
C GLN A 80 7.98 8.41 1.24
N GLU A 81 8.99 8.35 0.38
CA GLU A 81 8.88 8.80 -1.01
C GLU A 81 7.78 8.05 -1.77
N ALA A 82 7.71 6.73 -1.59
CA ALA A 82 6.67 5.91 -2.22
C ALA A 82 5.26 6.30 -1.74
N LEU A 83 5.07 6.54 -0.43
CA LEU A 83 3.80 7.02 0.14
C LEU A 83 3.39 8.37 -0.45
N ARG A 84 4.30 9.35 -0.51
CA ARG A 84 4.04 10.68 -1.09
C ARG A 84 3.67 10.59 -2.57
N ASN A 85 4.43 9.81 -3.36
CA ASN A 85 4.17 9.64 -4.78
C ASN A 85 2.86 8.90 -5.06
N ALA A 86 2.57 7.81 -4.35
CA ALA A 86 1.30 7.11 -4.50
C ALA A 86 0.11 8.01 -4.14
N ALA A 87 0.21 8.80 -3.06
CA ALA A 87 -0.82 9.74 -2.65
C ALA A 87 -1.06 10.85 -3.69
N ARG A 88 0.01 11.42 -4.22
CA ARG A 88 -0.05 12.51 -5.22
C ARG A 88 -0.59 12.05 -6.58
N LEU A 89 -0.16 10.86 -7.03
CA LEU A 89 -0.43 10.36 -8.39
C LEU A 89 -1.76 9.60 -8.50
N GLY A 90 -2.20 8.95 -7.43
CA GLY A 90 -3.42 8.14 -7.42
C GLY A 90 -4.32 8.35 -6.21
N PRO A 91 -4.68 9.62 -5.87
CA PRO A 91 -5.41 9.91 -4.63
C PRO A 91 -6.84 9.36 -4.61
N LEU A 92 -7.42 9.07 -5.77
CA LEU A 92 -8.79 8.57 -5.90
C LEU A 92 -8.88 7.06 -6.13
N PHE A 93 -7.75 6.36 -6.31
CA PHE A 93 -7.77 4.91 -6.50
C PHE A 93 -8.00 4.20 -5.16
N LYS A 94 -9.14 3.51 -5.04
CA LYS A 94 -9.56 2.83 -3.81
C LYS A 94 -8.51 1.84 -3.26
N SER A 95 -7.87 1.07 -4.14
CA SER A 95 -6.80 0.15 -3.76
C SER A 95 -5.57 0.88 -3.23
N ASN A 96 -5.20 2.01 -3.88
CA ASN A 96 -4.08 2.85 -3.48
C ASN A 96 -4.31 3.45 -2.10
N GLN A 97 -5.50 4.01 -1.87
CA GLN A 97 -5.89 4.57 -0.57
C GLN A 97 -5.71 3.53 0.56
N LYS A 98 -6.21 2.31 0.37
CA LYS A 98 -6.08 1.23 1.37
C LYS A 98 -4.63 0.88 1.69
N ILE A 99 -3.78 0.83 0.66
CA ILE A 99 -2.36 0.51 0.82
C ILE A 99 -1.63 1.64 1.57
N ILE A 100 -1.86 2.90 1.17
CA ILE A 100 -1.25 4.07 1.79
C ILE A 100 -1.65 4.17 3.27
N LEU A 101 -2.94 4.03 3.59
CA LEU A 101 -3.43 4.12 4.97
C LEU A 101 -2.87 3.00 5.84
N ARG A 102 -2.84 1.76 5.35
CA ARG A 102 -2.26 0.64 6.08
C ARG A 102 -0.80 0.88 6.42
N ALA A 103 0.01 1.18 5.41
CA ALA A 103 1.44 1.36 5.59
C ALA A 103 1.78 2.65 6.35
N GLY A 104 1.08 3.74 6.03
CA GLY A 104 1.30 5.03 6.65
C GLY A 104 0.96 5.05 8.15
N PHE A 105 -0.19 4.52 8.55
CA PHE A 105 -0.53 4.49 9.99
C PHE A 105 0.29 3.46 10.77
N HIS A 106 0.69 2.36 10.13
CA HIS A 106 1.59 1.41 10.76
C HIS A 106 2.98 2.02 11.01
N GLY A 107 3.54 2.72 10.02
CA GLY A 107 4.84 3.39 10.12
C GLY A 107 4.78 4.79 10.76
N TRP A 108 3.63 5.25 11.23
CA TRP A 108 3.37 6.63 11.63
C TRP A 108 4.44 7.29 12.53
N PRO A 109 4.97 6.63 13.57
CA PRO A 109 5.98 7.25 14.43
C PRO A 109 7.27 7.65 13.71
N PHE A 110 7.57 6.99 12.62
CA PHE A 110 8.81 7.14 11.84
C PHE A 110 8.66 8.04 10.62
N LEU A 111 7.42 8.47 10.29
CA LEU A 111 7.17 9.33 9.14
C LEU A 111 7.50 10.79 9.44
N ASP A 112 8.05 11.49 8.45
CA ASP A 112 8.19 12.93 8.47
C ASP A 112 6.83 13.65 8.36
N ILE A 113 6.85 14.97 8.55
CA ILE A 113 5.64 15.79 8.57
C ILE A 113 4.94 15.74 7.19
N GLU A 114 5.68 15.89 6.10
CA GLU A 114 5.14 15.89 4.74
C GLU A 114 4.44 14.56 4.41
N THR A 115 5.05 13.44 4.78
CA THR A 115 4.47 12.11 4.56
C THR A 115 3.23 11.89 5.42
N ARG A 116 3.22 12.35 6.68
CA ARG A 116 2.03 12.30 7.53
C ARG A 116 0.87 13.13 6.96
N GLU A 117 1.15 14.31 6.43
CA GLU A 117 0.15 15.14 5.76
C GLU A 117 -0.44 14.42 4.53
N ALA A 118 0.42 13.83 3.69
CA ALA A 118 -0.03 13.05 2.54
C ALA A 118 -0.93 11.86 2.94
N VAL A 119 -0.60 11.13 4.01
CA VAL A 119 -1.42 10.03 4.53
C VAL A 119 -2.77 10.55 5.07
N ASN A 120 -2.79 11.67 5.78
CA ASN A 120 -4.03 12.28 6.29
C ASN A 120 -4.93 12.77 5.15
N ASP A 121 -4.36 13.38 4.10
CA ASP A 121 -5.13 13.79 2.90
C ASP A 121 -5.78 12.59 2.21
N ILE A 122 -5.08 11.46 2.15
CA ILE A 122 -5.64 10.22 1.63
C ILE A 122 -6.76 9.69 2.53
N LEU A 123 -6.62 9.77 3.86
CA LEU A 123 -7.70 9.39 4.77
C LEU A 123 -8.96 10.21 4.52
N GLN A 124 -8.83 11.53 4.41
CA GLN A 124 -9.96 12.42 4.14
C GLN A 124 -10.69 12.04 2.84
N ARG A 125 -9.93 11.81 1.76
CA ARG A 125 -10.50 11.40 0.47
C ARG A 125 -11.14 10.01 0.53
N ALA A 126 -10.50 9.07 1.21
CA ALA A 126 -10.99 7.72 1.35
C ALA A 126 -12.31 7.65 2.15
N MET A 127 -12.45 8.48 3.18
CA MET A 127 -13.71 8.61 3.93
C MET A 127 -14.84 9.20 3.09
N GLN A 128 -14.54 10.01 2.06
CA GLN A 128 -15.54 10.49 1.10
C GLN A 128 -15.93 9.44 0.05
N ILE A 129 -15.00 8.56 -0.35
CA ILE A 129 -15.18 7.65 -1.50
C ILE A 129 -15.63 6.26 -1.07
N GLN A 130 -15.11 5.74 0.05
CA GLN A 130 -15.33 4.38 0.52
C GLN A 130 -15.34 4.27 2.07
N PRO A 131 -16.18 5.05 2.76
CA PRO A 131 -16.12 5.18 4.22
C PRO A 131 -16.28 3.84 4.95
N GLU A 132 -17.23 2.99 4.56
CA GLU A 132 -17.46 1.71 5.23
C GLU A 132 -16.24 0.78 5.15
N GLN A 133 -15.56 0.73 4.00
CA GLN A 133 -14.34 -0.08 3.82
C GLN A 133 -13.19 0.45 4.66
N ILE A 134 -13.07 1.78 4.80
CA ILE A 134 -12.03 2.39 5.62
C ILE A 134 -12.32 2.20 7.10
N ILE A 135 -13.57 2.30 7.55
CA ILE A 135 -13.98 1.99 8.92
C ILE A 135 -13.57 0.55 9.26
N LYS A 136 -13.95 -0.43 8.44
CA LYS A 136 -13.58 -1.83 8.63
C LYS A 136 -12.06 -2.00 8.69
N GLN A 137 -11.34 -1.47 7.70
CA GLN A 137 -9.88 -1.53 7.65
C GLN A 137 -9.23 -0.90 8.88
N SER A 138 -9.74 0.22 9.37
CA SER A 138 -9.18 0.93 10.53
C SER A 138 -9.27 0.12 11.82
N ILE A 139 -10.36 -0.61 12.00
CA ILE A 139 -10.56 -1.51 13.14
C ILE A 139 -9.61 -2.71 13.04
N GLU A 140 -9.57 -3.37 11.88
CA GLU A 140 -8.71 -4.53 11.62
C GLU A 140 -7.21 -4.21 11.77
N GLN A 141 -6.81 -2.98 11.47
CA GLN A 141 -5.40 -2.55 11.43
C GLN A 141 -5.01 -1.60 12.57
N GLY A 142 -5.93 -1.29 13.50
CA GLY A 142 -5.63 -0.57 14.73
C GLY A 142 -5.44 0.94 14.59
N PHE A 143 -6.02 1.58 13.56
CA PHE A 143 -5.97 3.04 13.42
C PHE A 143 -7.35 3.73 13.52
N SER A 144 -8.34 3.07 14.10
CA SER A 144 -9.72 3.57 14.19
C SER A 144 -9.87 4.89 14.97
N SER A 145 -8.96 5.18 15.91
CA SER A 145 -8.91 6.46 16.60
C SER A 145 -8.72 7.67 15.68
N ARG A 146 -8.15 7.44 14.47
CA ARG A 146 -7.98 8.49 13.45
C ARG A 146 -9.30 8.85 12.75
N LEU A 147 -10.33 8.04 12.90
CA LEU A 147 -11.64 8.27 12.27
C LEU A 147 -12.57 9.14 13.11
N GLN A 148 -12.24 9.41 14.38
CA GLN A 148 -13.11 10.15 15.29
C GLN A 148 -13.70 11.44 14.67
N PRO A 149 -12.91 12.32 14.01
CA PRO A 149 -13.46 13.55 13.43
C PRO A 149 -14.50 13.33 12.31
N TYR A 150 -14.50 12.17 11.69
CA TYR A 150 -15.44 11.80 10.62
C TYR A 150 -16.70 11.11 11.14
N LEU A 151 -16.63 10.54 12.34
CA LEU A 151 -17.72 9.78 12.95
C LEU A 151 -18.58 10.65 13.87
N GLU A 152 -18.01 11.68 14.50
CA GLU A 152 -18.72 12.55 15.46
C GLU A 152 -19.89 13.31 14.84
N ASP A 153 -19.78 13.68 13.56
CA ASP A 153 -20.77 14.47 12.84
C ASP A 153 -21.66 13.62 11.88
N ASP A 154 -21.50 12.28 11.87
CA ASP A 154 -22.22 11.39 10.98
C ASP A 154 -22.76 10.13 11.69
N GLU A 155 -24.05 10.20 12.08
CA GLU A 155 -24.72 9.12 12.80
C GLU A 155 -24.76 7.80 12.02
N GLU A 156 -24.83 7.84 10.69
CA GLU A 156 -24.86 6.62 9.86
C GLU A 156 -23.49 5.96 9.84
N LEU A 157 -22.42 6.72 9.71
CA LEU A 157 -21.06 6.19 9.80
C LEU A 157 -20.75 5.67 11.21
N MET A 158 -21.24 6.33 12.25
CA MET A 158 -21.11 5.85 13.62
C MET A 158 -21.80 4.49 13.81
N LYS A 159 -23.00 4.27 13.27
CA LYS A 159 -23.68 2.96 13.32
C LYS A 159 -22.88 1.88 12.59
N VAL A 160 -22.28 2.21 11.45
CA VAL A 160 -21.37 1.29 10.74
C VAL A 160 -20.19 0.92 11.61
N TYR A 161 -19.53 1.90 12.21
CA TYR A 161 -18.39 1.70 13.11
C TYR A 161 -18.73 0.79 14.29
N GLU A 162 -19.84 1.06 14.99
CA GLU A 162 -20.30 0.23 16.11
C GLU A 162 -20.64 -1.21 15.68
N ARG A 163 -21.22 -1.38 14.51
CA ARG A 163 -21.51 -2.70 13.94
C ARG A 163 -20.24 -3.50 13.67
N GLU A 164 -19.21 -2.85 13.10
CA GLU A 164 -17.93 -3.51 12.80
C GLU A 164 -17.13 -3.84 14.09
N LEU A 165 -17.25 -3.03 15.15
CA LEU A 165 -16.61 -3.32 16.44
C LEU A 165 -17.18 -4.59 17.15
N ARG A 166 -18.43 -4.99 16.83
CA ARG A 166 -19.09 -6.15 17.45
C ARG A 166 -18.83 -7.47 16.70
N ARG A 167 -18.13 -7.44 15.59
CA ARG A 167 -17.79 -8.61 14.77
C ARG A 167 -16.47 -9.25 15.20
#